data_c3eec54803556842b666b3711adb631a
#
_entry.id   c3eec54803556842b666b3711adb631a
#
_cell.length_a   1.000
_cell.length_b   1.000
_cell.length_c   1.000
_cell.angle_alpha   90.00
_cell.angle_beta   90.00
_cell.angle_gamma   90.00
#
_symmetry.space_group_name_H-M   'P 1'
#
loop_
_entity.id
_entity.type
_entity.pdbx_description
1 polymer ?
#
loop_
_entity_poly.entity_id
_entity_poly.type
_entity_poly.pdbx_seq_one_letter_code
_entity_poly.pdbx_strand_id
1 'polypeptide(L)'
;IHKVSITTSPDGSAAILQPQAGSYTEFLDRLRSRQRGLETRLLRQLFGQDEAVTALTRSVSNASVGLATEGRPLGCFLFVGRTGTGKTELARALGRELFGVESHSGLIRIDCSEMAMAHEASKLTGAPPGYVGHESGGQLTEAIQAHPESVVLFDEVEKAHPTMHNLLLQVLEEGSLTDGRGNRTSFERAIVILTSNAGAQDVQAAGRTVGFDRGSPLVRESRRELTEQALRESFAPEFLSRVDETLIFEDLDQTSARRIAQARLTDLAIRARRTGTIVAFTPSVARWVAERGFNPENGAREIRHIIQREVEPRLAALLLAEEPGADHMVRVRVQAGELRLEIEE
;
A
#
# COMPACT_ATOMS: atom_id res chain seq x y z
N ILE A 1 20.12 7.13 22.61
CA ILE A 1 21.45 6.46 22.49
C ILE A 1 21.19 4.99 22.78
N HIS A 2 20.96 4.17 21.76
CA HIS A 2 20.75 2.73 21.91
C HIS A 2 22.10 2.01 21.83
N LYS A 3 22.42 1.25 22.89
CA LYS A 3 23.61 0.38 22.92
C LYS A 3 23.38 -0.82 22.01
N VAL A 4 24.23 -0.97 21.01
CA VAL A 4 24.34 -2.19 20.21
C VAL A 4 25.24 -3.15 20.99
N SER A 5 24.73 -4.31 21.39
CA SER A 5 25.54 -5.37 22.01
C SER A 5 25.95 -6.35 20.91
N ILE A 6 27.24 -6.44 20.64
CA ILE A 6 27.84 -7.41 19.72
C ILE A 6 28.14 -8.67 20.53
N THR A 7 27.45 -9.77 20.22
CA THR A 7 27.83 -11.11 20.75
C THR A 7 28.44 -11.89 19.58
N THR A 8 29.73 -12.22 19.71
CA THR A 8 30.43 -13.12 18.77
C THR A 8 30.25 -14.55 19.23
N SER A 9 29.73 -15.42 18.35
CA SER A 9 29.72 -16.86 18.57
C SER A 9 31.13 -17.46 18.36
N PRO A 10 31.51 -18.52 19.10
CA PRO A 10 32.86 -19.11 19.05
C PRO A 10 33.21 -19.85 17.74
N ASP A 11 32.27 -20.02 16.83
CA ASP A 11 32.39 -20.88 15.63
C ASP A 11 32.52 -20.11 14.29
N GLY A 12 32.68 -18.77 14.34
CA GLY A 12 32.91 -17.97 13.12
C GLY A 12 31.73 -17.82 12.18
N SER A 13 30.50 -18.21 12.58
CA SER A 13 29.30 -17.95 11.81
C SER A 13 28.88 -16.48 11.85
N ALA A 14 28.41 -15.95 10.74
CA ALA A 14 28.02 -14.56 10.56
C ALA A 14 27.11 -14.07 11.69
N ALA A 15 27.50 -12.98 12.36
CA ALA A 15 26.74 -12.37 13.44
C ALA A 15 25.40 -11.86 12.89
N ILE A 16 24.28 -12.37 13.43
CA ILE A 16 22.97 -11.80 13.19
C ILE A 16 22.90 -10.49 13.97
N LEU A 17 22.96 -9.35 13.27
CA LEU A 17 22.68 -8.05 13.86
C LEU A 17 21.17 -7.99 14.17
N GLN A 18 20.79 -8.41 15.38
CA GLN A 18 19.44 -8.18 15.89
C GLN A 18 19.39 -6.78 16.49
N PRO A 19 18.51 -5.88 16.01
CA PRO A 19 18.12 -4.73 16.81
C PRO A 19 17.50 -5.28 18.10
N GLN A 20 17.76 -4.63 19.27
CA GLN A 20 17.09 -4.93 20.53
C GLN A 20 15.60 -4.56 20.44
N ALA A 21 14.87 -5.28 19.64
CA ALA A 21 13.42 -5.31 19.67
C ALA A 21 13.04 -6.26 20.80
N GLY A 22 12.03 -5.90 21.60
CA GLY A 22 11.46 -6.76 22.65
C GLY A 22 11.22 -8.19 22.16
N SER A 23 11.02 -9.14 23.05
CA SER A 23 10.87 -10.55 22.68
C SER A 23 9.85 -10.71 21.54
N TYR A 24 9.94 -11.76 20.75
CA TYR A 24 8.95 -12.04 19.67
C TYR A 24 7.54 -12.10 20.25
N THR A 25 7.39 -12.56 21.49
CA THR A 25 6.11 -12.57 22.22
C THR A 25 5.56 -11.15 22.44
N GLU A 26 6.39 -10.20 22.88
CA GLU A 26 5.97 -8.79 23.05
C GLU A 26 5.58 -8.15 21.71
N PHE A 27 6.26 -8.49 20.63
CA PHE A 27 5.88 -8.07 19.30
C PHE A 27 4.49 -8.61 18.91
N LEU A 28 4.22 -9.91 19.11
CA LEU A 28 2.91 -10.50 18.84
C LEU A 28 1.79 -9.89 19.70
N ASP A 29 2.09 -9.54 20.96
CA ASP A 29 1.09 -8.88 21.82
C ASP A 29 0.75 -7.45 21.32
N ARG A 30 1.75 -6.69 20.85
CA ARG A 30 1.51 -5.40 20.20
C ARG A 30 0.70 -5.57 18.90
N LEU A 31 1.07 -6.52 18.06
CA LEU A 31 0.38 -6.81 16.79
C LEU A 31 -1.07 -7.20 17.06
N ARG A 32 -1.33 -8.09 18.03
CA ARG A 32 -2.67 -8.52 18.45
C ARG A 32 -3.52 -7.35 18.95
N SER A 33 -2.92 -6.43 19.71
CA SER A 33 -3.61 -5.24 20.18
C SER A 33 -4.03 -4.33 19.02
N ARG A 34 -3.14 -4.08 18.06
CA ARG A 34 -3.39 -3.21 16.89
C ARG A 34 -4.33 -3.85 15.85
N GLN A 35 -4.32 -5.18 15.77
CA GLN A 35 -5.20 -5.95 14.89
C GLN A 35 -6.69 -5.84 15.31
N ARG A 36 -6.99 -5.64 16.59
CA ARG A 36 -8.38 -5.47 17.06
C ARG A 36 -9.08 -4.32 16.35
N GLY A 37 -10.19 -4.64 15.66
CA GLY A 37 -10.96 -3.67 14.87
C GLY A 37 -10.25 -3.14 13.60
N LEU A 38 -9.15 -3.78 13.16
CA LEU A 38 -8.39 -3.40 11.97
C LEU A 38 -9.27 -3.36 10.72
N GLU A 39 -10.09 -4.40 10.51
CA GLU A 39 -11.03 -4.49 9.38
C GLU A 39 -11.92 -3.25 9.29
N THR A 40 -12.57 -2.89 10.39
CA THR A 40 -13.45 -1.71 10.46
C THR A 40 -12.68 -0.41 10.14
N ARG A 41 -11.42 -0.29 10.61
CA ARG A 41 -10.60 0.90 10.34
C ARG A 41 -10.18 0.97 8.88
N LEU A 42 -9.83 -0.17 8.27
CA LEU A 42 -9.48 -0.23 6.85
C LEU A 42 -10.69 0.02 5.95
N LEU A 43 -11.86 -0.56 6.22
CA LEU A 43 -13.10 -0.34 5.46
C LEU A 43 -13.61 1.11 5.49
N ARG A 44 -13.21 1.89 6.49
CA ARG A 44 -13.47 3.35 6.51
C ARG A 44 -12.58 4.15 5.57
N GLN A 45 -11.46 3.59 5.15
CA GLN A 45 -10.45 4.25 4.32
C GLN A 45 -10.44 3.73 2.89
N LEU A 46 -10.79 2.47 2.69
CA LEU A 46 -10.84 1.77 1.40
C LEU A 46 -12.31 1.56 1.02
N PHE A 47 -12.67 1.95 -0.19
CA PHE A 47 -14.04 1.85 -0.68
C PHE A 47 -14.10 0.91 -1.89
N GLY A 48 -15.07 -0.01 -1.88
CA GLY A 48 -15.28 -0.97 -2.98
C GLY A 48 -14.28 -2.13 -3.01
N GLN A 49 -13.58 -2.40 -1.89
CA GLN A 49 -12.60 -3.49 -1.77
C GLN A 49 -12.85 -4.32 -0.51
N ASP A 50 -14.12 -4.49 -0.15
CA ASP A 50 -14.50 -5.11 1.14
C ASP A 50 -13.98 -6.55 1.24
N GLU A 51 -14.06 -7.35 0.16
CA GLU A 51 -13.57 -8.74 0.13
C GLU A 51 -12.06 -8.82 0.35
N ALA A 52 -11.29 -7.97 -0.34
CA ALA A 52 -9.82 -7.93 -0.20
C ALA A 52 -9.41 -7.50 1.22
N VAL A 53 -10.10 -6.53 1.81
CA VAL A 53 -9.85 -6.08 3.19
C VAL A 53 -10.16 -7.18 4.19
N THR A 54 -11.31 -7.87 4.06
CA THR A 54 -11.71 -8.96 4.95
C THR A 54 -10.73 -10.14 4.87
N ALA A 55 -10.33 -10.54 3.67
CA ALA A 55 -9.37 -11.62 3.47
C ALA A 55 -8.00 -11.27 4.10
N LEU A 56 -7.47 -10.07 3.80
CA LEU A 56 -6.22 -9.58 4.38
C LEU A 56 -6.24 -9.57 5.91
N THR A 57 -7.30 -9.02 6.50
CA THR A 57 -7.41 -8.90 7.97
C THR A 57 -7.55 -10.24 8.67
N ARG A 58 -8.18 -11.23 8.02
CA ARG A 58 -8.24 -12.62 8.49
C ARG A 58 -6.84 -13.24 8.55
N SER A 59 -6.04 -13.11 7.48
CA SER A 59 -4.67 -13.63 7.45
C SER A 59 -3.76 -12.94 8.48
N VAL A 60 -3.87 -11.62 8.64
CA VAL A 60 -3.17 -10.86 9.69
C VAL A 60 -3.59 -11.32 11.09
N SER A 61 -4.88 -11.65 11.29
CA SER A 61 -5.37 -12.20 12.57
C SER A 61 -4.67 -13.52 12.92
N ASN A 62 -4.57 -14.43 11.95
CA ASN A 62 -3.86 -15.70 12.13
C ASN A 62 -2.40 -15.50 12.50
N ALA A 63 -1.70 -14.60 11.82
CA ALA A 63 -0.32 -14.26 12.13
C ALA A 63 -0.17 -13.67 13.55
N SER A 64 -1.11 -12.83 13.97
CA SER A 64 -1.06 -12.16 15.28
C SER A 64 -1.18 -13.11 16.47
N VAL A 65 -1.72 -14.31 16.27
CA VAL A 65 -1.83 -15.35 17.32
C VAL A 65 -0.71 -16.40 17.22
N GLY A 66 0.30 -16.14 16.38
CA GLY A 66 1.48 -17.01 16.26
C GLY A 66 1.28 -18.23 15.35
N LEU A 67 0.30 -18.18 14.43
CA LEU A 67 0.06 -19.24 13.44
C LEU A 67 0.83 -19.00 12.12
N ALA A 68 1.67 -17.96 12.05
CA ALA A 68 2.57 -17.75 10.92
C ALA A 68 3.65 -18.85 10.89
N THR A 69 4.11 -19.20 9.69
CA THR A 69 5.20 -20.18 9.51
C THR A 69 6.51 -19.57 10.02
N GLU A 70 7.20 -20.28 10.92
CA GLU A 70 8.50 -19.87 11.45
C GLU A 70 9.52 -19.72 10.32
N GLY A 71 10.38 -18.70 10.41
CA GLY A 71 11.39 -18.41 9.40
C GLY A 71 10.85 -17.75 8.12
N ARG A 72 9.58 -17.33 8.08
CA ARG A 72 8.97 -16.60 6.96
C ARG A 72 8.43 -15.24 7.42
N PRO A 73 8.14 -14.31 6.49
CA PRO A 73 7.37 -13.11 6.83
C PRO A 73 6.03 -13.45 7.50
N LEU A 74 5.46 -12.51 8.26
CA LEU A 74 4.14 -12.66 8.90
C LEU A 74 3.02 -12.99 7.93
N GLY A 75 3.18 -12.60 6.69
CA GLY A 75 2.29 -12.91 5.58
C GLY A 75 2.83 -12.36 4.28
N CYS A 76 2.58 -13.08 3.20
CA CYS A 76 3.02 -12.75 1.85
C CYS A 76 1.78 -12.65 0.95
N PHE A 77 1.44 -11.43 0.50
CA PHE A 77 0.21 -11.17 -0.25
C PHE A 77 0.50 -10.68 -1.66
N LEU A 78 -0.27 -11.15 -2.63
CA LEU A 78 -0.25 -10.62 -4.00
C LEU A 78 -1.57 -9.86 -4.25
N PHE A 79 -1.48 -8.55 -4.43
CA PHE A 79 -2.61 -7.67 -4.75
C PHE A 79 -2.70 -7.51 -6.26
N VAL A 80 -3.77 -8.00 -6.85
CA VAL A 80 -3.98 -8.02 -8.30
C VAL A 80 -5.17 -7.18 -8.69
N GLY A 81 -5.05 -6.41 -9.77
CA GLY A 81 -6.14 -5.60 -10.28
C GLY A 81 -5.65 -4.37 -11.02
N ARG A 82 -6.56 -3.60 -11.57
CA ARG A 82 -6.24 -2.42 -12.37
C ARG A 82 -5.56 -1.32 -11.57
N THR A 83 -4.87 -0.46 -12.30
CA THR A 83 -4.31 0.76 -11.72
C THR A 83 -5.44 1.63 -11.14
N GLY A 84 -5.21 2.22 -9.95
CA GLY A 84 -6.19 3.11 -9.33
C GLY A 84 -7.33 2.42 -8.56
N THR A 85 -7.30 1.09 -8.39
CA THR A 85 -8.29 0.33 -7.60
C THR A 85 -8.04 0.37 -6.09
N GLY A 86 -6.87 0.84 -5.64
CA GLY A 86 -6.56 1.00 -4.22
C GLY A 86 -5.51 0.05 -3.64
N LYS A 87 -4.82 -0.78 -4.45
CA LYS A 87 -3.79 -1.73 -4.00
C LYS A 87 -2.72 -1.07 -3.11
N THR A 88 -2.04 -0.08 -3.63
CA THR A 88 -1.00 0.68 -2.90
C THR A 88 -1.57 1.42 -1.68
N GLU A 89 -2.83 1.88 -1.76
CA GLU A 89 -3.49 2.56 -0.64
C GLU A 89 -3.81 1.60 0.50
N LEU A 90 -4.25 0.36 0.20
CA LEU A 90 -4.47 -0.67 1.22
C LEU A 90 -3.16 -1.05 1.92
N ALA A 91 -2.07 -1.24 1.18
CA ALA A 91 -0.76 -1.51 1.75
C ALA A 91 -0.30 -0.38 2.69
N ARG A 92 -0.49 0.89 2.26
CA ARG A 92 -0.18 2.08 3.07
C ARG A 92 -1.05 2.16 4.32
N ALA A 93 -2.35 1.93 4.19
CA ALA A 93 -3.27 1.95 5.31
C ALA A 93 -2.92 0.84 6.32
N LEU A 94 -2.63 -0.38 5.85
CA LEU A 94 -2.21 -1.49 6.70
C LEU A 94 -0.93 -1.17 7.47
N GLY A 95 0.10 -0.65 6.79
CA GLY A 95 1.37 -0.26 7.43
C GLY A 95 1.14 0.77 8.54
N ARG A 96 0.35 1.80 8.27
CA ARG A 96 0.02 2.84 9.25
C ARG A 96 -0.76 2.30 10.45
N GLU A 97 -1.74 1.44 10.22
CA GLU A 97 -2.59 0.88 11.28
C GLU A 97 -1.86 -0.13 12.17
N LEU A 98 -0.98 -0.95 11.59
CA LEU A 98 -0.26 -2.00 12.33
C LEU A 98 1.08 -1.52 12.88
N PHE A 99 1.86 -0.76 12.11
CA PHE A 99 3.26 -0.48 12.40
C PHE A 99 3.58 1.02 12.45
N GLY A 100 2.61 1.88 12.08
CA GLY A 100 2.83 3.33 12.07
C GLY A 100 3.13 3.88 13.45
N VAL A 101 4.16 4.73 13.52
CA VAL A 101 4.55 5.55 14.67
C VAL A 101 4.77 6.98 14.19
N GLU A 102 4.92 7.94 15.11
CA GLU A 102 5.05 9.38 14.75
C GLU A 102 6.14 9.67 13.71
N SER A 103 7.26 8.93 13.77
CA SER A 103 8.42 9.12 12.88
C SER A 103 8.46 8.19 11.67
N HIS A 104 7.54 7.21 11.57
CA HIS A 104 7.55 6.20 10.51
C HIS A 104 6.14 5.72 10.16
N SER A 105 5.83 5.68 8.85
CA SER A 105 4.49 5.27 8.35
C SER A 105 4.19 3.77 8.47
N GLY A 106 5.15 2.95 8.93
CA GLY A 106 5.04 1.48 8.93
C GLY A 106 5.10 0.85 7.54
N LEU A 107 5.52 1.60 6.51
CA LEU A 107 5.59 1.15 5.12
C LEU A 107 6.98 1.39 4.53
N ILE A 108 7.58 0.33 3.98
CA ILE A 108 8.75 0.39 3.09
C ILE A 108 8.22 0.10 1.68
N ARG A 109 8.39 1.03 0.74
CA ARG A 109 7.92 0.88 -0.64
C ARG A 109 9.09 0.79 -1.60
N ILE A 110 9.06 -0.26 -2.44
CA ILE A 110 9.97 -0.49 -3.56
C ILE A 110 9.14 -0.45 -4.84
N ASP A 111 9.50 0.43 -5.77
CA ASP A 111 8.87 0.50 -7.09
C ASP A 111 9.62 -0.42 -8.05
N CYS A 112 8.98 -1.53 -8.42
CA CYS A 112 9.61 -2.54 -9.27
C CYS A 112 9.73 -2.09 -10.73
N SER A 113 9.05 -1.02 -11.14
CA SER A 113 9.24 -0.42 -12.47
C SER A 113 10.63 0.21 -12.63
N GLU A 114 11.28 0.58 -11.52
CA GLU A 114 12.67 1.05 -11.48
C GLU A 114 13.70 -0.09 -11.48
N MET A 115 13.24 -1.36 -11.47
CA MET A 115 14.05 -2.57 -11.38
C MET A 115 13.94 -3.42 -12.68
N ALA A 116 13.80 -2.75 -13.83
CA ALA A 116 13.62 -3.41 -15.12
C ALA A 116 14.93 -4.04 -15.68
N MET A 117 16.10 -3.67 -15.12
CA MET A 117 17.39 -4.18 -15.56
C MET A 117 18.05 -5.04 -14.46
N ALA A 118 18.78 -6.08 -14.87
CA ALA A 118 19.39 -7.05 -13.95
C ALA A 118 20.30 -6.42 -12.87
N HIS A 119 21.05 -5.36 -13.20
CA HIS A 119 21.96 -4.70 -12.28
C HIS A 119 21.25 -3.84 -11.23
N GLU A 120 19.98 -3.50 -11.44
CA GLU A 120 19.22 -2.65 -10.52
C GLU A 120 18.80 -3.39 -9.24
N ALA A 121 18.68 -4.73 -9.30
CA ALA A 121 18.44 -5.55 -8.12
C ALA A 121 19.53 -5.36 -7.03
N SER A 122 20.76 -5.03 -7.43
CA SER A 122 21.84 -4.73 -6.48
C SER A 122 21.62 -3.46 -5.66
N LYS A 123 20.73 -2.55 -6.08
CA LYS A 123 20.34 -1.38 -5.27
C LYS A 123 19.65 -1.81 -3.98
N LEU A 124 18.95 -2.94 -4.00
CA LEU A 124 18.19 -3.44 -2.85
C LEU A 124 19.07 -4.14 -1.81
N THR A 125 20.11 -4.84 -2.27
CA THR A 125 21.02 -5.63 -1.42
C THR A 125 22.38 -4.95 -1.19
N GLY A 126 22.69 -3.90 -1.97
CA GLY A 126 24.02 -3.26 -1.97
C GLY A 126 24.96 -3.89 -3.00
N ALA A 127 26.02 -3.15 -3.34
CA ALA A 127 27.03 -3.62 -4.29
C ALA A 127 27.95 -4.69 -3.67
N PRO A 128 28.35 -5.72 -4.44
CA PRO A 128 29.32 -6.71 -4.00
C PRO A 128 30.69 -6.09 -3.65
N PRO A 129 31.53 -6.77 -2.85
CA PRO A 129 32.88 -6.34 -2.55
C PRO A 129 33.68 -6.04 -3.83
N GLY A 130 34.39 -4.90 -3.84
CA GLY A 130 35.21 -4.46 -4.98
C GLY A 130 34.52 -3.56 -5.99
N TYR A 131 33.21 -3.31 -5.86
CA TYR A 131 32.48 -2.34 -6.69
C TYR A 131 32.30 -0.99 -5.98
N VAL A 132 32.18 0.09 -6.78
CA VAL A 132 31.90 1.44 -6.26
C VAL A 132 30.55 1.41 -5.53
N GLY A 133 30.51 1.92 -4.29
CA GLY A 133 29.29 1.90 -3.46
C GLY A 133 29.17 0.69 -2.54
N HIS A 134 30.15 -0.21 -2.48
CA HIS A 134 30.16 -1.36 -1.57
C HIS A 134 30.02 -0.97 -0.07
N GLU A 135 30.49 0.21 0.30
CA GLU A 135 30.35 0.72 1.68
C GLU A 135 28.89 1.13 2.03
N SER A 136 28.09 1.41 1.02
CA SER A 136 26.65 1.67 1.19
C SER A 136 25.92 0.33 1.21
N GLY A 137 25.08 0.08 2.23
CA GLY A 137 24.20 -1.10 2.27
C GLY A 137 23.11 -1.04 1.20
N GLY A 138 22.32 -2.09 1.10
CA GLY A 138 21.20 -2.11 0.18
C GLY A 138 20.00 -1.31 0.70
N GLN A 139 19.31 -0.63 -0.19
CA GLN A 139 18.14 0.19 0.15
C GLN A 139 17.08 -0.60 0.95
N LEU A 140 16.80 -1.83 0.57
CA LEU A 140 15.82 -2.68 1.23
C LEU A 140 16.36 -3.24 2.55
N THR A 141 17.59 -3.74 2.55
CA THR A 141 18.20 -4.34 3.75
C THR A 141 18.40 -3.32 4.85
N GLU A 142 18.85 -2.10 4.52
CA GLU A 142 18.98 -1.02 5.50
C GLU A 142 17.60 -0.55 6.02
N ALA A 143 16.60 -0.44 5.15
CA ALA A 143 15.26 -0.02 5.56
C ALA A 143 14.63 -1.03 6.54
N ILE A 144 14.76 -2.34 6.29
CA ILE A 144 14.26 -3.39 7.18
C ILE A 144 15.06 -3.46 8.48
N GLN A 145 16.38 -3.27 8.45
CA GLN A 145 17.19 -3.23 9.67
C GLN A 145 16.77 -2.06 10.57
N ALA A 146 16.47 -0.90 9.99
CA ALA A 146 15.97 0.26 10.72
C ALA A 146 14.53 0.06 11.24
N HIS A 147 13.67 -0.60 10.45
CA HIS A 147 12.24 -0.77 10.73
C HIS A 147 11.79 -2.22 10.46
N PRO A 148 12.17 -3.20 11.32
CA PRO A 148 11.85 -4.61 11.12
C PRO A 148 10.34 -4.90 11.20
N GLU A 149 9.58 -4.09 11.95
CA GLU A 149 8.13 -4.15 12.05
C GLU A 149 7.54 -3.19 11.02
N SER A 150 7.27 -3.69 9.81
CA SER A 150 6.77 -2.88 8.69
C SER A 150 5.99 -3.70 7.67
N VAL A 151 5.23 -3.01 6.84
CA VAL A 151 4.75 -3.55 5.56
C VAL A 151 5.79 -3.24 4.49
N VAL A 152 6.27 -4.25 3.81
CA VAL A 152 7.17 -4.11 2.65
C VAL A 152 6.34 -4.26 1.38
N LEU A 153 6.19 -3.18 0.64
CA LEU A 153 5.42 -3.14 -0.59
C LEU A 153 6.35 -3.15 -1.80
N PHE A 154 6.25 -4.18 -2.61
CA PHE A 154 6.83 -4.24 -3.95
C PHE A 154 5.74 -3.90 -4.97
N ASP A 155 5.82 -2.71 -5.53
CA ASP A 155 4.79 -2.16 -6.42
C ASP A 155 5.12 -2.50 -7.88
N GLU A 156 4.13 -3.03 -8.65
CA GLU A 156 4.22 -3.40 -10.06
C GLU A 156 5.29 -4.50 -10.36
N VAL A 157 5.24 -5.61 -9.61
CA VAL A 157 6.28 -6.68 -9.67
C VAL A 157 6.39 -7.34 -11.06
N GLU A 158 5.36 -7.29 -11.89
CA GLU A 158 5.40 -7.79 -13.28
C GLU A 158 6.35 -7.01 -14.18
N LYS A 159 6.76 -5.79 -13.78
CA LYS A 159 7.69 -4.95 -14.54
C LYS A 159 9.15 -5.20 -14.18
N ALA A 160 9.39 -5.92 -13.09
CA ALA A 160 10.74 -6.20 -12.61
C ALA A 160 11.47 -7.19 -13.53
N HIS A 161 12.79 -7.06 -13.58
CA HIS A 161 13.65 -8.06 -14.24
C HIS A 161 13.55 -9.42 -13.50
N PRO A 162 13.67 -10.57 -14.17
CA PRO A 162 13.63 -11.91 -13.55
C PRO A 162 14.59 -12.11 -12.38
N THR A 163 15.76 -11.45 -12.39
CA THR A 163 16.70 -11.46 -11.26
C THR A 163 16.06 -10.94 -9.97
N MET A 164 15.16 -9.97 -10.08
CA MET A 164 14.41 -9.44 -8.93
C MET A 164 13.43 -10.48 -8.38
N HIS A 165 12.78 -11.26 -9.24
CA HIS A 165 11.90 -12.34 -8.79
C HIS A 165 12.67 -13.41 -7.98
N ASN A 166 13.90 -13.75 -8.37
CA ASN A 166 14.75 -14.67 -7.62
C ASN A 166 15.12 -14.12 -6.23
N LEU A 167 15.38 -12.81 -6.14
CA LEU A 167 15.64 -12.15 -4.86
C LEU A 167 14.38 -12.15 -3.97
N LEU A 168 13.21 -11.89 -4.57
CA LEU A 168 11.93 -11.96 -3.84
C LEU A 168 11.64 -13.38 -3.36
N LEU A 169 11.95 -14.43 -4.12
CA LEU A 169 11.81 -15.82 -3.67
C LEU A 169 12.56 -16.08 -2.36
N GLN A 170 13.79 -15.57 -2.22
CA GLN A 170 14.56 -15.70 -0.99
C GLN A 170 13.83 -15.02 0.20
N VAL A 171 13.26 -13.83 0.00
CA VAL A 171 12.48 -13.13 1.05
C VAL A 171 11.22 -13.92 1.41
N LEU A 172 10.48 -14.41 0.40
CA LEU A 172 9.20 -15.10 0.61
C LEU A 172 9.36 -16.49 1.23
N GLU A 173 10.46 -17.19 0.92
CA GLU A 173 10.71 -18.57 1.37
C GLU A 173 11.53 -18.62 2.66
N GLU A 174 12.65 -17.90 2.71
CA GLU A 174 13.60 -17.92 3.84
C GLU A 174 13.35 -16.80 4.86
N GLY A 175 12.40 -15.88 4.59
CA GLY A 175 12.12 -14.72 5.44
C GLY A 175 13.36 -13.88 5.72
N SER A 176 14.34 -13.91 4.83
CA SER A 176 15.60 -13.20 5.01
C SER A 176 16.23 -12.82 3.68
N LEU A 177 17.12 -11.84 3.72
CA LEU A 177 17.87 -11.37 2.57
C LEU A 177 19.32 -11.08 2.99
N THR A 178 20.28 -11.58 2.21
CA THR A 178 21.70 -11.32 2.45
C THR A 178 22.13 -10.10 1.64
N ASP A 179 22.74 -9.12 2.31
CA ASP A 179 23.26 -7.92 1.65
C ASP A 179 24.62 -8.19 0.96
N GLY A 180 25.10 -7.21 0.17
CA GLY A 180 26.38 -7.29 -0.52
C GLY A 180 27.60 -7.43 0.38
N ARG A 181 27.46 -7.21 1.70
CA ARG A 181 28.51 -7.38 2.72
C ARG A 181 28.45 -8.75 3.40
N GLY A 182 27.46 -9.58 3.10
CA GLY A 182 27.23 -10.90 3.71
C GLY A 182 26.38 -10.85 4.99
N ASN A 183 25.81 -9.70 5.37
CA ASN A 183 24.91 -9.63 6.53
C ASN A 183 23.52 -10.13 6.15
N ARG A 184 22.93 -10.97 6.99
CA ARG A 184 21.57 -11.49 6.82
C ARG A 184 20.56 -10.57 7.53
N THR A 185 19.56 -10.10 6.80
CA THR A 185 18.47 -9.25 7.29
C THR A 185 17.16 -10.06 7.34
N SER A 186 16.52 -10.12 8.52
CA SER A 186 15.28 -10.88 8.72
C SER A 186 14.04 -10.07 8.40
N PHE A 187 13.04 -10.73 7.76
CA PHE A 187 11.71 -10.22 7.45
C PHE A 187 10.60 -10.88 8.30
N GLU A 188 10.95 -11.68 9.30
CA GLU A 188 9.98 -12.43 10.12
C GLU A 188 8.94 -11.56 10.83
N ARG A 189 9.22 -10.27 11.04
CA ARG A 189 8.29 -9.31 11.65
C ARG A 189 7.62 -8.40 10.63
N ALA A 190 7.89 -8.60 9.35
CA ALA A 190 7.32 -7.81 8.25
C ALA A 190 6.16 -8.55 7.58
N ILE A 191 5.24 -7.77 7.01
CA ILE A 191 4.25 -8.24 6.06
C ILE A 191 4.72 -7.85 4.66
N VAL A 192 4.85 -8.82 3.75
CA VAL A 192 5.25 -8.58 2.37
C VAL A 192 4.02 -8.48 1.49
N ILE A 193 3.91 -7.39 0.75
CA ILE A 193 2.84 -7.16 -0.23
C ILE A 193 3.46 -6.92 -1.59
N LEU A 194 3.02 -7.70 -2.56
CA LEU A 194 3.36 -7.58 -3.96
C LEU A 194 2.15 -7.00 -4.69
N THR A 195 2.31 -6.00 -5.57
CA THR A 195 1.19 -5.56 -6.42
C THR A 195 1.45 -5.91 -7.86
N SER A 196 0.39 -6.27 -8.57
CA SER A 196 0.45 -6.52 -10.01
C SER A 196 -0.79 -5.99 -10.73
N ASN A 197 -0.58 -5.58 -11.97
CA ASN A 197 -1.65 -5.25 -12.92
C ASN A 197 -1.84 -6.36 -13.96
N ALA A 198 -1.18 -7.52 -13.81
CA ALA A 198 -1.32 -8.66 -14.71
C ALA A 198 -2.78 -9.11 -14.81
N GLY A 199 -3.24 -9.45 -16.01
CA GLY A 199 -4.61 -9.89 -16.30
C GLY A 199 -5.67 -8.78 -16.28
N ALA A 200 -5.34 -7.56 -15.88
CA ALA A 200 -6.30 -6.46 -15.81
C ALA A 200 -6.92 -6.09 -17.19
N GLN A 201 -6.15 -6.26 -18.27
CA GLN A 201 -6.63 -6.01 -19.63
C GLN A 201 -7.46 -7.18 -20.17
N ASP A 202 -7.09 -8.41 -19.88
CA ASP A 202 -7.78 -9.61 -20.35
C ASP A 202 -9.17 -9.76 -19.71
N VAL A 203 -9.26 -9.49 -18.42
CA VAL A 203 -10.52 -9.40 -17.67
C VAL A 203 -11.46 -8.33 -18.26
N GLN A 204 -10.90 -7.18 -18.70
CA GLN A 204 -11.70 -6.13 -19.33
C GLN A 204 -12.22 -6.55 -20.73
N ALA A 205 -11.40 -7.21 -21.53
CA ALA A 205 -11.78 -7.70 -22.85
C ALA A 205 -12.95 -8.70 -22.75
N ALA A 206 -12.83 -9.66 -21.83
CA ALA A 206 -13.87 -10.64 -21.55
C ALA A 206 -15.17 -10.02 -21.02
N GLY A 207 -15.09 -9.03 -20.13
CA GLY A 207 -16.26 -8.34 -19.57
C GLY A 207 -17.03 -7.47 -20.56
N ARG A 208 -16.42 -7.07 -21.68
CA ARG A 208 -17.10 -6.35 -22.77
C ARG A 208 -17.92 -7.28 -23.68
N THR A 209 -17.53 -8.55 -23.78
CA THR A 209 -18.15 -9.52 -24.70
C THR A 209 -19.43 -10.13 -24.12
N VAL A 210 -19.58 -10.13 -22.81
CA VAL A 210 -20.71 -10.77 -22.11
C VAL A 210 -21.52 -9.67 -21.44
N GLY A 211 -22.64 -9.28 -22.01
CA GLY A 211 -23.55 -8.21 -21.51
C GLY A 211 -24.25 -8.55 -20.18
N PHE A 212 -23.58 -9.22 -19.25
CA PHE A 212 -24.11 -9.61 -17.94
C PHE A 212 -23.85 -8.55 -16.87
N ASP A 213 -24.76 -8.51 -15.89
CA ASP A 213 -24.62 -7.69 -14.70
C ASP A 213 -23.30 -7.97 -13.98
N ARG A 214 -22.48 -6.91 -13.81
CA ARG A 214 -21.13 -6.98 -13.19
C ARG A 214 -21.12 -7.57 -11.78
N GLY A 215 -22.28 -7.67 -11.12
CA GLY A 215 -22.43 -8.20 -9.77
C GLY A 215 -22.75 -9.69 -9.69
N SER A 216 -22.97 -10.39 -10.83
CA SER A 216 -23.37 -11.79 -10.77
C SER A 216 -22.21 -12.71 -10.34
N PRO A 217 -22.49 -13.77 -9.54
CA PRO A 217 -21.47 -14.73 -9.11
C PRO A 217 -20.69 -15.36 -10.25
N LEU A 218 -21.34 -15.65 -11.39
CA LEU A 218 -20.73 -16.24 -12.57
C LEU A 218 -19.70 -15.32 -13.22
N VAL A 219 -19.95 -14.01 -13.24
CA VAL A 219 -19.00 -13.02 -13.78
C VAL A 219 -17.79 -12.88 -12.87
N ARG A 220 -17.99 -12.96 -11.55
CA ARG A 220 -16.88 -12.92 -10.58
C ARG A 220 -15.98 -14.15 -10.71
N GLU A 221 -16.56 -15.35 -10.85
CA GLU A 221 -15.83 -16.60 -11.05
C GLU A 221 -14.97 -16.53 -12.31
N SER A 222 -15.57 -16.17 -13.44
CA SER A 222 -14.86 -16.03 -14.73
C SER A 222 -13.72 -14.98 -14.66
N ARG A 223 -13.92 -13.89 -13.93
CA ARG A 223 -12.87 -12.88 -13.70
C ARG A 223 -11.71 -13.44 -12.88
N ARG A 224 -12.02 -14.21 -11.85
CA ARG A 224 -11.03 -14.88 -11.02
C ARG A 224 -10.19 -15.86 -11.83
N GLU A 225 -10.82 -16.72 -12.62
CA GLU A 225 -10.15 -17.67 -13.50
C GLU A 225 -9.20 -16.98 -14.51
N LEU A 226 -9.68 -15.91 -15.18
CA LEU A 226 -8.87 -15.13 -16.10
C LEU A 226 -7.68 -14.45 -15.41
N THR A 227 -7.89 -13.92 -14.21
CA THR A 227 -6.81 -13.33 -13.41
C THR A 227 -5.78 -14.38 -13.02
N GLU A 228 -6.21 -15.55 -12.56
CA GLU A 228 -5.31 -16.66 -12.21
C GLU A 228 -4.53 -17.17 -13.42
N GLN A 229 -5.16 -17.24 -14.60
CA GLN A 229 -4.47 -17.59 -15.84
C GLN A 229 -3.39 -16.57 -16.18
N ALA A 230 -3.71 -15.28 -16.18
CA ALA A 230 -2.75 -14.22 -16.48
C ALA A 230 -1.58 -14.18 -15.48
N LEU A 231 -1.83 -14.50 -14.21
CA LEU A 231 -0.78 -14.63 -13.21
C LEU A 231 0.18 -15.78 -13.54
N ARG A 232 -0.35 -16.94 -13.98
CA ARG A 232 0.47 -18.09 -14.40
C ARG A 232 1.30 -17.80 -15.66
N GLU A 233 0.84 -16.91 -16.51
CA GLU A 233 1.58 -16.45 -17.68
C GLU A 233 2.68 -15.43 -17.33
N SER A 234 2.43 -14.63 -16.28
CA SER A 234 3.33 -13.54 -15.86
C SER A 234 4.40 -13.96 -14.85
N PHE A 235 4.13 -14.99 -14.04
CA PHE A 235 4.98 -15.39 -12.94
C PHE A 235 5.24 -16.90 -12.96
N ALA A 236 6.45 -17.30 -12.58
CA ALA A 236 6.78 -18.71 -12.41
C ALA A 236 5.89 -19.38 -11.35
N PRO A 237 5.47 -20.64 -11.55
CA PRO A 237 4.64 -21.37 -10.57
C PRO A 237 5.26 -21.42 -9.18
N GLU A 238 6.58 -21.51 -9.10
CA GLU A 238 7.35 -21.48 -7.86
C GLU A 238 7.11 -20.17 -7.09
N PHE A 239 7.14 -19.02 -7.77
CA PHE A 239 6.87 -17.72 -7.17
C PHE A 239 5.46 -17.62 -6.60
N LEU A 240 4.45 -18.03 -7.39
CA LEU A 240 3.06 -18.01 -6.95
C LEU A 240 2.79 -18.94 -5.75
N SER A 241 3.51 -20.06 -5.65
CA SER A 241 3.38 -21.01 -4.53
C SER A 241 3.89 -20.46 -3.18
N ARG A 242 4.68 -19.39 -3.19
CA ARG A 242 5.21 -18.73 -1.98
C ARG A 242 4.31 -17.59 -1.48
N VAL A 243 3.31 -17.22 -2.25
CA VAL A 243 2.29 -16.24 -1.86
C VAL A 243 1.23 -16.93 -1.01
N ASP A 244 0.96 -16.42 0.18
CA ASP A 244 -0.02 -17.02 1.09
C ASP A 244 -1.46 -16.77 0.61
N GLU A 245 -1.74 -15.60 0.04
CA GLU A 245 -3.06 -15.26 -0.48
C GLU A 245 -2.97 -14.24 -1.62
N THR A 246 -3.72 -14.51 -2.70
CA THR A 246 -3.90 -13.56 -3.81
C THR A 246 -5.21 -12.81 -3.63
N LEU A 247 -5.12 -11.48 -3.49
CA LEU A 247 -6.27 -10.61 -3.30
C LEU A 247 -6.59 -9.85 -4.58
N ILE A 248 -7.77 -10.12 -5.14
CA ILE A 248 -8.23 -9.51 -6.38
C ILE A 248 -8.97 -8.22 -6.04
N PHE A 249 -8.50 -7.10 -6.61
CA PHE A 249 -9.11 -5.78 -6.46
C PHE A 249 -10.12 -5.54 -7.58
N GLU A 250 -11.34 -5.28 -7.17
CA GLU A 250 -12.45 -4.99 -8.09
C GLU A 250 -12.32 -3.61 -8.73
N ASP A 251 -12.88 -3.47 -9.94
CA ASP A 251 -13.02 -2.16 -10.57
C ASP A 251 -13.94 -1.28 -9.71
N LEU A 252 -13.51 -0.04 -9.48
CA LEU A 252 -14.32 0.91 -8.75
C LEU A 252 -15.56 1.32 -9.55
N ASP A 253 -16.66 1.54 -8.84
CA ASP A 253 -17.88 2.10 -9.37
C ASP A 253 -18.01 3.61 -9.04
N GLN A 254 -19.03 4.26 -9.61
CA GLN A 254 -19.31 5.67 -9.38
C GLN A 254 -19.63 5.96 -7.89
N THR A 255 -20.20 5.00 -7.18
CA THR A 255 -20.52 5.13 -5.74
C THR A 255 -19.26 5.15 -4.91
N SER A 256 -18.35 4.22 -5.15
CA SER A 256 -17.02 4.19 -4.52
C SER A 256 -16.20 5.45 -4.85
N ALA A 257 -16.25 5.91 -6.09
CA ALA A 257 -15.59 7.16 -6.51
C ALA A 257 -16.09 8.37 -5.72
N ARG A 258 -17.41 8.49 -5.47
CA ARG A 258 -17.98 9.56 -4.63
C ARG A 258 -17.53 9.46 -3.18
N ARG A 259 -17.49 8.25 -2.61
CA ARG A 259 -16.99 8.03 -1.24
C ARG A 259 -15.52 8.40 -1.12
N ILE A 260 -14.70 8.05 -2.12
CA ILE A 260 -13.28 8.43 -2.20
C ILE A 260 -13.14 9.96 -2.26
N ALA A 261 -13.90 10.63 -3.13
CA ALA A 261 -13.88 12.10 -3.23
C ALA A 261 -14.28 12.76 -1.90
N GLN A 262 -15.33 12.26 -1.23
CA GLN A 262 -15.75 12.76 0.08
C GLN A 262 -14.65 12.58 1.14
N ALA A 263 -13.98 11.43 1.19
CA ALA A 263 -12.90 11.18 2.13
C ALA A 263 -11.72 12.14 1.89
N ARG A 264 -11.31 12.35 0.63
CA ARG A 264 -10.22 13.27 0.28
C ARG A 264 -10.56 14.73 0.57
N LEU A 265 -11.81 15.15 0.38
CA LEU A 265 -12.29 16.49 0.77
C LEU A 265 -12.30 16.65 2.30
N THR A 266 -12.67 15.60 3.04
CA THR A 266 -12.58 15.59 4.50
C THR A 266 -11.13 15.73 4.98
N ASP A 267 -10.18 15.01 4.35
CA ASP A 267 -8.75 15.15 4.63
C ASP A 267 -8.27 16.60 4.38
N LEU A 268 -8.76 17.24 3.30
CA LEU A 268 -8.47 18.64 3.01
C LEU A 268 -9.02 19.57 4.10
N ALA A 269 -10.26 19.37 4.54
CA ALA A 269 -10.86 20.13 5.63
C ALA A 269 -10.08 19.99 6.95
N ILE A 270 -9.62 18.78 7.27
CA ILE A 270 -8.78 18.52 8.45
C ILE A 270 -7.43 19.25 8.34
N ARG A 271 -6.82 19.26 7.15
CA ARG A 271 -5.57 20.02 6.92
C ARG A 271 -5.78 21.54 7.09
N ALA A 272 -6.86 22.06 6.52
CA ALA A 272 -7.21 23.49 6.67
C ALA A 272 -7.46 23.87 8.14
N ARG A 273 -8.10 22.98 8.91
CA ARG A 273 -8.35 23.22 10.34
C ARG A 273 -7.08 23.34 11.17
N ARG A 274 -5.98 22.70 10.78
CA ARG A 274 -4.66 22.82 11.44
C ARG A 274 -4.07 24.23 11.33
N THR A 275 -4.47 24.99 10.32
CA THR A 275 -4.07 26.40 10.10
C THR A 275 -5.11 27.40 10.60
N GLY A 276 -6.10 26.92 11.39
CA GLY A 276 -7.13 27.78 11.99
C GLY A 276 -8.37 28.01 11.11
N THR A 277 -8.45 27.39 9.92
CA THR A 277 -9.59 27.59 9.00
C THR A 277 -10.57 26.44 9.08
N ILE A 278 -11.85 26.74 9.27
CA ILE A 278 -12.94 25.76 9.20
C ILE A 278 -13.45 25.72 7.75
N VAL A 279 -13.40 24.55 7.11
CA VAL A 279 -13.88 24.35 5.74
C VAL A 279 -14.96 23.28 5.72
N ALA A 280 -16.12 23.57 5.14
CA ALA A 280 -17.22 22.63 4.94
C ALA A 280 -17.49 22.40 3.46
N PHE A 281 -17.44 21.15 3.02
CA PHE A 281 -17.76 20.74 1.67
C PHE A 281 -19.17 20.15 1.62
N THR A 282 -20.04 20.68 0.77
CA THR A 282 -21.36 20.07 0.54
C THR A 282 -21.24 18.75 -0.25
N PRO A 283 -22.21 17.82 -0.14
CA PRO A 283 -22.21 16.56 -0.88
C PRO A 283 -22.15 16.74 -2.41
N SER A 284 -22.60 17.90 -2.93
CA SER A 284 -22.50 18.25 -4.35
C SER A 284 -21.06 18.39 -4.83
N VAL A 285 -20.14 18.83 -3.97
CA VAL A 285 -18.71 18.96 -4.29
C VAL A 285 -18.07 17.58 -4.46
N ALA A 286 -18.37 16.62 -3.57
CA ALA A 286 -17.88 15.25 -3.71
C ALA A 286 -18.37 14.59 -5.00
N ARG A 287 -19.65 14.82 -5.37
CA ARG A 287 -20.20 14.35 -6.63
C ARG A 287 -19.48 14.98 -7.81
N TRP A 288 -19.32 16.29 -7.80
CA TRP A 288 -18.65 17.07 -8.85
C TRP A 288 -17.21 16.64 -9.08
N VAL A 289 -16.45 16.39 -8.00
CA VAL A 289 -15.08 15.87 -8.05
C VAL A 289 -15.05 14.44 -8.61
N ALA A 290 -15.98 13.57 -8.15
CA ALA A 290 -16.04 12.19 -8.60
C ALA A 290 -16.39 12.09 -10.10
N GLU A 291 -17.33 12.88 -10.58
CA GLU A 291 -17.74 12.90 -12.01
C GLU A 291 -16.60 13.31 -12.95
N ARG A 292 -15.67 14.17 -12.47
CA ARG A 292 -14.50 14.64 -13.23
C ARG A 292 -13.26 13.80 -13.05
N GLY A 293 -13.09 13.22 -11.87
CA GLY A 293 -11.88 12.50 -11.48
C GLY A 293 -12.00 10.98 -11.55
N PHE A 294 -13.16 10.43 -11.86
CA PHE A 294 -13.35 9.00 -12.05
C PHE A 294 -13.38 8.64 -13.54
N ASN A 295 -12.46 7.79 -13.93
CA ASN A 295 -12.42 7.17 -15.25
C ASN A 295 -12.39 5.65 -15.06
N PRO A 296 -13.27 4.88 -15.72
CA PRO A 296 -13.25 3.42 -15.66
C PRO A 296 -11.91 2.79 -16.04
N GLU A 297 -11.06 3.49 -16.80
CA GLU A 297 -9.74 3.00 -17.19
C GLU A 297 -8.65 3.25 -16.13
N ASN A 298 -8.69 4.39 -15.44
CA ASN A 298 -7.68 4.83 -14.48
C ASN A 298 -8.17 4.77 -13.02
N GLY A 299 -9.39 4.29 -12.80
CA GLY A 299 -10.02 4.23 -11.47
C GLY A 299 -10.17 5.61 -10.83
N ALA A 300 -9.83 5.70 -9.55
CA ALA A 300 -9.98 6.93 -8.76
C ALA A 300 -8.69 7.77 -8.67
N ARG A 301 -7.64 7.47 -9.46
CA ARG A 301 -6.35 8.16 -9.39
C ARG A 301 -6.49 9.66 -9.64
N GLU A 302 -7.33 10.05 -10.62
CA GLU A 302 -7.55 11.44 -11.00
C GLU A 302 -8.32 12.26 -9.97
N ILE A 303 -9.07 11.63 -9.06
CA ILE A 303 -9.83 12.34 -8.00
C ILE A 303 -8.91 13.26 -7.19
N ARG A 304 -7.74 12.78 -6.82
CA ARG A 304 -6.75 13.58 -6.09
C ARG A 304 -6.27 14.77 -6.92
N HIS A 305 -5.97 14.55 -8.20
CA HIS A 305 -5.51 15.60 -9.11
C HIS A 305 -6.59 16.66 -9.33
N ILE A 306 -7.86 16.27 -9.46
CA ILE A 306 -8.97 17.23 -9.56
C ILE A 306 -9.06 18.10 -8.31
N ILE A 307 -8.95 17.52 -7.11
CA ILE A 307 -8.96 18.30 -5.87
C ILE A 307 -7.78 19.29 -5.84
N GLN A 308 -6.58 18.83 -6.17
CA GLN A 308 -5.37 19.67 -6.17
C GLN A 308 -5.39 20.78 -7.22
N ARG A 309 -5.99 20.52 -8.38
CA ARG A 309 -6.03 21.48 -9.48
C ARG A 309 -7.22 22.44 -9.43
N GLU A 310 -8.37 21.99 -8.95
CA GLU A 310 -9.61 22.75 -9.05
C GLU A 310 -10.14 23.27 -7.70
N VAL A 311 -9.90 22.53 -6.60
CA VAL A 311 -10.45 22.88 -5.27
C VAL A 311 -9.42 23.66 -4.44
N GLU A 312 -8.22 23.10 -4.26
CA GLU A 312 -7.18 23.69 -3.40
C GLU A 312 -6.76 25.09 -3.85
N PRO A 313 -6.55 25.41 -5.14
CA PRO A 313 -6.16 26.77 -5.54
C PRO A 313 -7.25 27.82 -5.31
N ARG A 314 -8.53 27.45 -5.51
CA ARG A 314 -9.66 28.36 -5.27
C ARG A 314 -9.83 28.64 -3.78
N LEU A 315 -9.65 27.59 -2.93
CA LEU A 315 -9.66 27.73 -1.49
C LEU A 315 -8.50 28.63 -1.03
N ALA A 316 -7.29 28.39 -1.53
CA ALA A 316 -6.12 29.21 -1.19
C ALA A 316 -6.29 30.66 -1.62
N ALA A 317 -6.82 30.93 -2.81
CA ALA A 317 -7.07 32.29 -3.28
C ALA A 317 -8.06 33.04 -2.37
N LEU A 318 -9.14 32.39 -1.93
CA LEU A 318 -10.10 32.99 -1.00
C LEU A 318 -9.45 33.29 0.35
N LEU A 319 -8.71 32.34 0.91
CA LEU A 319 -8.06 32.50 2.22
C LEU A 319 -6.99 33.62 2.23
N LEU A 320 -6.29 33.80 1.11
CA LEU A 320 -5.30 34.89 0.96
C LEU A 320 -5.94 36.25 0.74
N ALA A 321 -7.13 36.31 0.12
CA ALA A 321 -7.81 37.56 -0.18
C ALA A 321 -8.58 38.15 1.03
N GLU A 322 -9.17 37.27 1.85
CA GLU A 322 -10.16 37.69 2.84
C GLU A 322 -9.73 37.45 4.29
N GLU A 323 -8.61 36.67 4.52
CA GLU A 323 -8.07 36.35 5.85
C GLU A 323 -9.17 36.08 6.90
N PRO A 324 -10.02 35.05 6.69
CA PRO A 324 -11.17 34.81 7.54
C PRO A 324 -10.72 34.60 9.00
N GLY A 325 -11.40 35.25 9.93
CA GLY A 325 -11.14 35.07 11.37
C GLY A 325 -11.40 33.65 11.83
N ALA A 326 -10.91 33.29 13.02
CA ALA A 326 -10.99 31.93 13.59
C ALA A 326 -12.43 31.41 13.75
N ASP A 327 -13.43 32.30 13.82
CA ASP A 327 -14.85 31.96 13.99
C ASP A 327 -15.62 31.82 12.66
N HIS A 328 -14.95 32.11 11.51
CA HIS A 328 -15.59 32.01 10.21
C HIS A 328 -15.43 30.61 9.58
N MET A 329 -16.45 30.19 8.85
CA MET A 329 -16.44 28.95 8.11
C MET A 329 -16.48 29.20 6.60
N VAL A 330 -15.54 28.59 5.87
CA VAL A 330 -15.60 28.59 4.41
C VAL A 330 -16.49 27.43 3.95
N ARG A 331 -17.62 27.76 3.35
CA ARG A 331 -18.50 26.77 2.72
C ARG A 331 -18.21 26.65 1.23
N VAL A 332 -17.94 25.41 0.80
CA VAL A 332 -17.73 25.07 -0.61
C VAL A 332 -18.93 24.33 -1.13
N ARG A 333 -19.53 24.82 -2.22
CA ARG A 333 -20.70 24.24 -2.87
C ARG A 333 -20.56 24.24 -4.40
N VAL A 334 -21.41 23.50 -5.09
CA VAL A 334 -21.52 23.55 -6.55
C VAL A 334 -22.79 24.29 -6.91
N GLN A 335 -22.67 25.31 -7.74
CA GLN A 335 -23.78 26.09 -8.29
C GLN A 335 -23.58 26.28 -9.79
N ALA A 336 -24.61 25.96 -10.57
CA ALA A 336 -24.56 26.00 -12.05
C ALA A 336 -23.36 25.22 -12.65
N GLY A 337 -22.95 24.09 -12.02
CA GLY A 337 -21.84 23.25 -12.48
C GLY A 337 -20.45 23.75 -12.10
N GLU A 338 -20.32 24.87 -11.40
CA GLU A 338 -19.06 25.46 -10.92
C GLU A 338 -18.95 25.46 -9.40
N LEU A 339 -17.69 25.41 -8.92
CA LEU A 339 -17.39 25.55 -7.50
C LEU A 339 -17.57 26.99 -7.05
N ARG A 340 -18.35 27.19 -5.99
CA ARG A 340 -18.54 28.47 -5.28
C ARG A 340 -18.06 28.31 -3.85
N LEU A 341 -17.27 29.27 -3.40
CA LEU A 341 -16.74 29.36 -2.07
C LEU A 341 -17.29 30.62 -1.42
N GLU A 342 -17.81 30.51 -0.22
CA GLU A 342 -18.41 31.61 0.54
C GLU A 342 -17.94 31.53 1.97
N ILE A 343 -17.68 32.70 2.59
CA ILE A 343 -17.36 32.79 4.02
C ILE A 343 -18.70 32.99 4.74
N GLU A 344 -18.95 32.16 5.73
CA GLU A 344 -20.10 32.23 6.63
C GLU A 344 -19.61 32.58 8.04
N GLU A 345 -20.31 33.49 8.71
CA GLU A 345 -20.11 33.86 10.12
C GLU A 345 -20.58 32.76 11.07
#